data_d32fa9d8a0aad1126aaa00a99ddb9f23
#
_entry.id   d32fa9d8a0aad1126aaa00a99ddb9f23
#
_cell.length_a   1.000
_cell.length_b   1.000
_cell.length_c   1.000
_cell.angle_alpha   90.00
_cell.angle_beta   90.00
_cell.angle_gamma   90.00
#
_symmetry.space_group_name_H-M   'P 1'
#
loop_
_entity.id
_entity.type
_entity.pdbx_description
1 polymer ?
#
loop_
_entity_poly.entity_id
_entity_poly.type
_entity_poly.pdbx_seq_one_letter_code
_entity_poly.pdbx_strand_id
1 'polypeptide(L)'
;MRGAWSAVLLLAGLLQALALAWPFQTVALAGWGLHAGEPTPLLQWLAMCVLVLAIVRAPSRRRAAWRTGLFALAWLCGSFWWLFVSMNTYGGMAVPLAAGAVFLLAAFLSLYYAAAGALFWRWRAAAPLVQAGVFAALWTLAEVARGTLLTGFPWGAIGYAHVDSLAVLAPWVGVYGMGALAAALAGGTVAALVQRSAPAVPWERVVVVPSGRGLSHGHMASPLLPLLALWLPLLLWPHLGSWLAQRAPTLTVSTGTLPVQLLQGNVPQDQKWDPKVGIPFALQWYKEQTALALDRLDAAGKPGLVVLPETAIPLLPQEIDPLWWEAFLGRIESGQSAVMIGIPVGNWREGYTNSVLGWTPSLQTFRYDKYHLVPFGEFVPPFFQWFVDMMQIPLGNYRPGPLGQAPFAWAGQHLGPNICYEDLFGEELAAAFRGPWQAPTVLVNLSNIGWFGNTVAIDQHRHIARLRALELQRPMVRATNTGSTVGIDHMGRVLAELPRLTRGVLGVTVEGRSGLTPFARWAAHWGLWPVVLAALALLALCWRRT
;
A
#
# COMPACT_ATOMS: atom_id res chain seq x y z
N MET A 1 14.05 14.99 -32.15
CA MET A 1 12.80 14.68 -31.43
C MET A 1 12.77 13.31 -30.72
N ARG A 2 13.62 12.32 -31.10
CA ARG A 2 13.57 10.96 -30.43
C ARG A 2 14.09 10.99 -28.99
N GLY A 3 15.07 11.80 -28.65
CA GLY A 3 15.62 11.91 -27.28
C GLY A 3 14.77 12.73 -26.31
N ALA A 4 14.01 13.71 -26.79
CA ALA A 4 13.21 14.58 -25.92
C ALA A 4 12.12 13.82 -25.15
N TRP A 5 11.41 12.88 -25.79
CA TRP A 5 10.41 12.06 -25.12
C TRP A 5 11.00 11.12 -24.05
N SER A 6 12.21 10.61 -24.26
CA SER A 6 12.82 9.72 -23.27
C SER A 6 13.13 10.45 -21.97
N ALA A 7 13.74 11.65 -22.04
CA ALA A 7 14.01 12.46 -20.86
C ALA A 7 12.72 12.87 -20.13
N VAL A 8 11.71 13.34 -20.88
CA VAL A 8 10.41 13.74 -20.32
C VAL A 8 9.74 12.57 -19.60
N LEU A 9 9.79 11.35 -20.16
CA LEU A 9 9.17 10.17 -19.56
C LEU A 9 9.93 9.66 -18.33
N LEU A 10 11.25 9.75 -18.32
CA LEU A 10 12.04 9.45 -17.13
C LEU A 10 11.70 10.42 -15.99
N LEU A 11 11.64 11.71 -16.28
CA LEU A 11 11.23 12.73 -15.29
C LEU A 11 9.80 12.52 -14.81
N ALA A 12 8.85 12.23 -15.71
CA ALA A 12 7.47 11.95 -15.33
C ALA A 12 7.36 10.67 -14.47
N GLY A 13 8.13 9.62 -14.77
CA GLY A 13 8.21 8.42 -13.94
C GLY A 13 8.78 8.70 -12.55
N LEU A 14 9.80 9.52 -12.43
CA LEU A 14 10.32 9.96 -11.13
C LEU A 14 9.30 10.82 -10.37
N LEU A 15 8.59 11.73 -11.04
CA LEU A 15 7.48 12.49 -10.40
C LEU A 15 6.38 11.55 -9.91
N GLN A 16 6.07 10.49 -10.64
CA GLN A 16 5.14 9.45 -10.21
C GLN A 16 5.62 8.75 -8.93
N ALA A 17 6.92 8.45 -8.80
CA ALA A 17 7.49 7.88 -7.58
C ALA A 17 7.40 8.84 -6.39
N LEU A 18 7.74 10.10 -6.60
CA LEU A 18 7.66 11.17 -5.58
C LEU A 18 6.22 11.43 -5.12
N ALA A 19 5.23 11.14 -5.97
CA ALA A 19 3.84 11.34 -5.65
C ALA A 19 3.29 10.38 -4.58
N LEU A 20 3.95 9.27 -4.32
CA LEU A 20 3.55 8.30 -3.28
C LEU A 20 3.81 8.80 -1.86
N ALA A 21 4.93 9.50 -1.68
CA ALA A 21 5.31 10.19 -0.45
C ALA A 21 6.40 11.21 -0.82
N TRP A 22 6.13 12.48 -0.60
CA TRP A 22 7.07 13.56 -0.92
C TRP A 22 8.30 13.52 0.01
N PRO A 23 9.54 13.39 -0.50
CA PRO A 23 10.69 13.13 0.38
C PRO A 23 11.35 14.40 0.95
N PHE A 24 10.99 15.60 0.47
CA PHE A 24 11.72 16.82 0.78
C PHE A 24 11.03 17.67 1.84
N GLN A 25 11.79 18.08 2.86
CA GLN A 25 11.35 19.08 3.84
C GLN A 25 11.69 20.48 3.33
N THR A 26 10.75 21.11 2.62
CA THR A 26 10.94 22.45 2.07
C THR A 26 9.80 23.35 2.52
N VAL A 27 10.11 24.34 3.40
CA VAL A 27 9.14 25.31 3.89
C VAL A 27 8.49 26.09 2.74
N ALA A 28 9.24 26.42 1.70
CA ALA A 28 8.75 27.14 0.51
C ALA A 28 7.69 26.35 -0.28
N LEU A 29 7.70 25.02 -0.24
CA LEU A 29 6.75 24.18 -0.97
C LEU A 29 5.57 23.72 -0.13
N ALA A 30 5.61 23.91 1.20
CA ALA A 30 4.51 23.57 2.10
C ALA A 30 3.22 24.35 1.77
N GLY A 31 3.34 25.61 1.36
CA GLY A 31 2.22 26.43 0.90
C GLY A 31 1.52 25.90 -0.37
N TRP A 32 2.19 24.99 -1.12
CA TRP A 32 1.65 24.29 -2.29
C TRP A 32 1.10 22.90 -1.94
N GLY A 33 1.01 22.55 -0.66
CA GLY A 33 0.56 21.23 -0.19
C GLY A 33 1.60 20.13 -0.33
N LEU A 34 2.89 20.47 -0.51
CA LEU A 34 4.00 19.51 -0.59
C LEU A 34 4.65 19.40 0.79
N HIS A 35 4.18 18.46 1.59
CA HIS A 35 4.71 18.16 2.91
C HIS A 35 5.52 16.86 2.89
N ALA A 36 6.68 16.85 3.58
CA ALA A 36 7.51 15.67 3.66
C ALA A 36 6.72 14.47 4.23
N GLY A 37 6.88 13.34 3.58
CA GLY A 37 6.18 12.10 3.92
C GLY A 37 4.73 12.02 3.45
N GLU A 38 4.14 13.08 2.87
CA GLU A 38 2.75 13.07 2.43
C GLU A 38 2.58 12.80 0.92
N PRO A 39 1.45 12.21 0.50
CA PRO A 39 1.19 11.91 -0.90
C PRO A 39 0.82 13.18 -1.68
N THR A 40 1.13 13.19 -2.97
CA THR A 40 0.90 14.35 -3.85
C THR A 40 0.09 13.95 -5.08
N PRO A 41 -1.24 13.84 -4.98
CA PRO A 41 -2.11 13.32 -6.05
C PRO A 41 -2.05 14.14 -7.35
N LEU A 42 -1.81 15.46 -7.27
CA LEU A 42 -1.64 16.30 -8.45
C LEU A 42 -0.40 15.94 -9.27
N LEU A 43 0.73 15.66 -8.61
CA LEU A 43 1.95 15.23 -9.31
C LEU A 43 1.73 13.88 -9.97
N GLN A 44 1.02 12.96 -9.31
CA GLN A 44 0.63 11.68 -9.86
C GLN A 44 -0.19 11.86 -11.14
N TRP A 45 -1.24 12.68 -11.09
CA TRP A 45 -2.10 12.95 -12.24
C TRP A 45 -1.34 13.61 -13.40
N LEU A 46 -0.47 14.60 -13.13
CA LEU A 46 0.38 15.23 -14.15
C LEU A 46 1.32 14.23 -14.82
N ALA A 47 1.98 13.39 -14.04
CA ALA A 47 2.87 12.34 -14.55
C ALA A 47 2.12 11.39 -15.48
N MET A 48 0.92 10.96 -15.10
CA MET A 48 0.06 10.10 -15.91
C MET A 48 -0.44 10.81 -17.18
N CYS A 49 -0.79 12.08 -17.12
CA CYS A 49 -1.15 12.86 -18.31
C CYS A 49 0.01 12.93 -19.32
N VAL A 50 1.23 13.15 -18.85
CA VAL A 50 2.43 13.14 -19.71
C VAL A 50 2.61 11.77 -20.37
N LEU A 51 2.45 10.69 -19.60
CA LEU A 51 2.51 9.32 -20.12
C LEU A 51 1.47 9.08 -21.21
N VAL A 52 0.18 9.36 -20.92
CA VAL A 52 -0.92 9.15 -21.88
C VAL A 52 -0.69 9.95 -23.15
N LEU A 53 -0.28 11.22 -23.04
CA LEU A 53 0.05 12.06 -24.18
C LEU A 53 1.18 11.47 -25.02
N ALA A 54 2.22 10.95 -24.35
CA ALA A 54 3.33 10.29 -25.03
C ALA A 54 2.89 9.03 -25.80
N ILE A 55 2.00 8.22 -25.20
CA ILE A 55 1.45 7.02 -25.85
C ILE A 55 0.60 7.40 -27.05
N VAL A 56 -0.34 8.35 -26.90
CA VAL A 56 -1.24 8.78 -28.00
C VAL A 56 -0.44 9.33 -29.18
N ARG A 57 0.65 10.07 -28.92
CA ARG A 57 1.57 10.60 -29.95
C ARG A 57 2.65 9.60 -30.39
N ALA A 58 2.57 8.33 -29.97
CA ALA A 58 3.53 7.33 -30.43
C ALA A 58 3.27 6.94 -31.90
N PRO A 59 4.31 6.84 -32.74
CA PRO A 59 4.14 6.52 -34.16
C PRO A 59 3.83 5.03 -34.40
N SER A 60 4.05 4.17 -33.41
CA SER A 60 3.79 2.73 -33.51
C SER A 60 3.55 2.10 -32.15
N ARG A 61 2.92 0.90 -32.16
CA ARG A 61 2.71 0.05 -30.96
C ARG A 61 4.01 -0.21 -30.21
N ARG A 62 5.11 -0.51 -30.92
CA ARG A 62 6.43 -0.75 -30.30
C ARG A 62 6.96 0.50 -29.58
N ARG A 63 6.75 1.68 -30.15
CA ARG A 63 7.14 2.95 -29.52
C ARG A 63 6.25 3.30 -28.31
N ALA A 64 4.97 2.96 -28.35
CA ALA A 64 4.08 3.11 -27.20
C ALA A 64 4.52 2.20 -26.04
N ALA A 65 4.79 0.92 -26.32
CA ALA A 65 5.34 -0.02 -25.34
C ALA A 65 6.64 0.50 -24.71
N TRP A 66 7.59 0.94 -25.53
CA TRP A 66 8.86 1.50 -25.08
C TRP A 66 8.67 2.73 -24.19
N ARG A 67 7.80 3.66 -24.60
CA ARG A 67 7.52 4.89 -23.82
C ARG A 67 6.91 4.56 -22.46
N THR A 68 5.96 3.66 -22.43
CA THR A 68 5.31 3.23 -21.17
C THR A 68 6.28 2.45 -20.29
N GLY A 69 7.07 1.54 -20.88
CA GLY A 69 8.10 0.81 -20.13
C GLY A 69 9.16 1.74 -19.53
N LEU A 70 9.61 2.75 -20.27
CA LEU A 70 10.59 3.71 -19.79
C LEU A 70 10.07 4.58 -18.63
N PHE A 71 8.81 5.03 -18.74
CA PHE A 71 8.12 5.71 -17.65
C PHE A 71 8.01 4.81 -16.41
N ALA A 72 7.51 3.58 -16.60
CA ALA A 72 7.33 2.63 -15.51
C ALA A 72 8.66 2.23 -14.86
N LEU A 73 9.73 2.05 -15.66
CA LEU A 73 11.07 1.79 -15.14
C LEU A 73 11.54 2.90 -14.19
N ALA A 74 11.45 4.16 -14.61
CA ALA A 74 11.84 5.29 -13.78
C ALA A 74 10.97 5.41 -12.52
N TRP A 75 9.66 5.24 -12.67
CA TRP A 75 8.73 5.23 -11.54
C TRP A 75 9.08 4.13 -10.54
N LEU A 76 9.23 2.89 -10.98
CA LEU A 76 9.47 1.75 -10.11
C LEU A 76 10.87 1.82 -9.46
N CYS A 77 11.90 2.21 -10.20
CA CYS A 77 13.22 2.49 -9.61
C CYS A 77 13.13 3.55 -8.52
N GLY A 78 12.40 4.65 -8.77
CA GLY A 78 12.23 5.71 -7.78
C GLY A 78 11.34 5.32 -6.60
N SER A 79 10.38 4.38 -6.79
CA SER A 79 9.47 3.95 -5.72
C SER A 79 10.12 3.02 -4.72
N PHE A 80 11.05 2.16 -5.14
CA PHE A 80 11.70 1.17 -4.27
C PHE A 80 13.22 1.16 -4.31
N TRP A 81 13.85 2.33 -4.59
CA TRP A 81 15.29 2.48 -4.49
C TRP A 81 15.84 2.07 -3.10
N TRP A 82 15.03 2.16 -2.06
CA TRP A 82 15.37 1.78 -0.69
C TRP A 82 15.65 0.28 -0.52
N LEU A 83 15.24 -0.59 -1.46
CA LEU A 83 15.68 -1.99 -1.50
C LEU A 83 17.21 -2.10 -1.63
N PHE A 84 17.85 -1.10 -2.25
CA PHE A 84 19.31 -1.00 -2.29
C PHE A 84 19.90 -0.99 -0.87
N VAL A 85 19.29 -0.25 0.06
CA VAL A 85 19.77 -0.17 1.46
C VAL A 85 19.73 -1.55 2.11
N SER A 86 18.64 -2.29 1.93
CA SER A 86 18.51 -3.65 2.46
C SER A 86 19.61 -4.58 1.92
N MET A 87 19.84 -4.57 0.61
CA MET A 87 20.82 -5.46 -0.04
C MET A 87 22.27 -5.04 0.23
N ASN A 88 22.57 -3.74 0.14
CA ASN A 88 23.94 -3.26 0.27
C ASN A 88 24.33 -3.08 1.74
N THR A 89 23.54 -2.31 2.52
CA THR A 89 23.93 -1.91 3.89
C THR A 89 23.81 -3.09 4.85
N TYR A 90 22.71 -3.85 4.77
CA TYR A 90 22.44 -4.95 5.70
C TYR A 90 22.79 -6.33 5.13
N GLY A 91 22.67 -6.52 3.81
CA GLY A 91 22.99 -7.78 3.13
C GLY A 91 24.44 -7.88 2.65
N GLY A 92 25.26 -6.81 2.79
CA GLY A 92 26.67 -6.82 2.39
C GLY A 92 26.93 -6.92 0.87
N MET A 93 25.86 -6.77 0.05
CA MET A 93 25.98 -6.87 -1.42
C MET A 93 26.78 -5.69 -1.99
N ALA A 94 27.72 -5.96 -2.90
CA ALA A 94 28.47 -4.90 -3.58
C ALA A 94 27.53 -3.89 -4.27
N VAL A 95 27.87 -2.59 -4.18
CA VAL A 95 27.07 -1.47 -4.72
C VAL A 95 26.55 -1.70 -6.16
N PRO A 96 27.38 -2.13 -7.14
CA PRO A 96 26.88 -2.35 -8.50
C PRO A 96 25.84 -3.49 -8.60
N LEU A 97 26.00 -4.54 -7.78
CA LEU A 97 25.08 -5.68 -7.77
C LEU A 97 23.74 -5.29 -7.12
N ALA A 98 23.76 -4.59 -6.00
CA ALA A 98 22.55 -4.11 -5.34
C ALA A 98 21.77 -3.11 -6.23
N ALA A 99 22.46 -2.16 -6.83
CA ALA A 99 21.85 -1.23 -7.80
C ALA A 99 21.31 -1.96 -9.04
N GLY A 100 22.05 -2.93 -9.55
CA GLY A 100 21.65 -3.78 -10.67
C GLY A 100 20.41 -4.61 -10.34
N ALA A 101 20.30 -5.17 -9.13
CA ALA A 101 19.14 -5.94 -8.68
C ALA A 101 17.86 -5.09 -8.62
N VAL A 102 17.94 -3.88 -8.04
CA VAL A 102 16.81 -2.93 -8.04
C VAL A 102 16.40 -2.57 -9.46
N PHE A 103 17.37 -2.26 -10.32
CA PHE A 103 17.10 -1.92 -11.72
C PHE A 103 16.45 -3.09 -12.48
N LEU A 104 16.96 -4.31 -12.34
CA LEU A 104 16.41 -5.49 -13.01
C LEU A 104 15.00 -5.82 -12.52
N LEU A 105 14.73 -5.70 -11.21
CA LEU A 105 13.38 -5.84 -10.66
C LEU A 105 12.43 -4.80 -11.28
N ALA A 106 12.82 -3.54 -11.26
CA ALA A 106 12.02 -2.46 -11.85
C ALA A 106 11.82 -2.66 -13.36
N ALA A 107 12.85 -3.09 -14.10
CA ALA A 107 12.78 -3.39 -15.52
C ALA A 107 11.82 -4.54 -15.81
N PHE A 108 11.89 -5.63 -15.04
CA PHE A 108 10.96 -6.75 -15.16
C PHE A 108 9.52 -6.32 -14.90
N LEU A 109 9.26 -5.63 -13.80
CA LEU A 109 7.92 -5.16 -13.44
C LEU A 109 7.39 -4.10 -14.43
N SER A 110 8.26 -3.33 -15.09
CA SER A 110 7.86 -2.36 -16.12
C SER A 110 7.26 -3.01 -17.36
N LEU A 111 7.52 -4.31 -17.60
CA LEU A 111 6.98 -5.04 -18.75
C LEU A 111 5.46 -5.15 -18.73
N TYR A 112 4.84 -5.26 -17.54
CA TYR A 112 3.38 -5.25 -17.40
C TYR A 112 2.78 -3.96 -17.97
N TYR A 113 3.39 -2.83 -17.66
CA TYR A 113 2.96 -1.52 -18.14
C TYR A 113 3.31 -1.29 -19.61
N ALA A 114 4.46 -1.78 -20.08
CA ALA A 114 4.81 -1.74 -21.49
C ALA A 114 3.78 -2.48 -22.35
N ALA A 115 3.31 -3.65 -21.88
CA ALA A 115 2.24 -4.40 -22.52
C ALA A 115 0.92 -3.61 -22.53
N ALA A 116 0.52 -3.03 -21.38
CA ALA A 116 -0.66 -2.19 -21.27
C ALA A 116 -0.60 -0.98 -22.23
N GLY A 117 0.54 -0.28 -22.30
CA GLY A 117 0.74 0.83 -23.21
C GLY A 117 0.68 0.45 -24.69
N ALA A 118 1.18 -0.74 -25.04
CA ALA A 118 1.08 -1.29 -26.40
C ALA A 118 -0.38 -1.60 -26.78
N LEU A 119 -1.15 -2.18 -25.86
CA LEU A 119 -2.58 -2.48 -26.06
C LEU A 119 -3.40 -1.20 -26.10
N PHE A 120 -3.13 -0.25 -25.20
CA PHE A 120 -3.80 1.04 -25.21
C PHE A 120 -3.58 1.79 -26.54
N TRP A 121 -2.36 1.80 -27.08
CA TRP A 121 -2.09 2.40 -28.39
C TRP A 121 -2.91 1.76 -29.51
N ARG A 122 -3.14 0.44 -29.46
CA ARG A 122 -3.93 -0.31 -30.46
C ARG A 122 -5.42 -0.01 -30.37
N TRP A 123 -5.93 0.24 -29.14
CA TRP A 123 -7.35 0.39 -28.85
C TRP A 123 -7.75 1.81 -28.45
N ARG A 124 -6.85 2.78 -28.60
CA ARG A 124 -7.18 4.18 -28.30
C ARG A 124 -8.29 4.68 -29.20
N ALA A 125 -9.22 5.41 -28.62
CA ALA A 125 -10.38 5.97 -29.32
C ALA A 125 -10.30 7.51 -29.36
N ALA A 126 -11.05 8.10 -30.30
CA ALA A 126 -11.21 9.54 -30.37
C ALA A 126 -12.12 10.07 -29.24
N ALA A 127 -13.15 9.30 -28.85
CA ALA A 127 -14.07 9.71 -27.79
C ALA A 127 -13.39 9.72 -26.40
N PRO A 128 -13.38 10.85 -25.66
CA PRO A 128 -12.65 10.98 -24.39
C PRO A 128 -13.01 9.93 -23.34
N LEU A 129 -14.30 9.62 -23.17
CA LEU A 129 -14.75 8.64 -22.19
C LEU A 129 -14.31 7.21 -22.54
N VAL A 130 -14.31 6.87 -23.84
CA VAL A 130 -13.84 5.55 -24.31
C VAL A 130 -12.33 5.45 -24.10
N GLN A 131 -11.57 6.49 -24.44
CA GLN A 131 -10.12 6.52 -24.19
C GLN A 131 -9.79 6.42 -22.69
N ALA A 132 -10.50 7.16 -21.83
CA ALA A 132 -10.37 7.08 -20.39
C ALA A 132 -10.61 5.67 -19.87
N GLY A 133 -11.71 5.03 -20.32
CA GLY A 133 -12.07 3.66 -19.92
C GLY A 133 -11.04 2.62 -20.37
N VAL A 134 -10.58 2.68 -21.61
CA VAL A 134 -9.55 1.75 -22.12
C VAL A 134 -8.24 1.90 -21.36
N PHE A 135 -7.80 3.15 -21.12
CA PHE A 135 -6.56 3.38 -20.37
C PHE A 135 -6.67 2.90 -18.92
N ALA A 136 -7.75 3.25 -18.23
CA ALA A 136 -8.01 2.81 -16.86
C ALA A 136 -8.03 1.28 -16.74
N ALA A 137 -8.75 0.60 -17.61
CA ALA A 137 -8.86 -0.85 -17.55
C ALA A 137 -7.50 -1.55 -17.77
N LEU A 138 -6.74 -1.13 -18.80
CA LEU A 138 -5.43 -1.72 -19.09
C LEU A 138 -4.40 -1.41 -18.01
N TRP A 139 -4.43 -0.20 -17.45
CA TRP A 139 -3.57 0.15 -16.31
C TRP A 139 -3.88 -0.69 -15.09
N THR A 140 -5.16 -0.81 -14.74
CA THR A 140 -5.62 -1.62 -13.60
C THR A 140 -5.22 -3.09 -13.76
N LEU A 141 -5.41 -3.67 -14.95
CA LEU A 141 -4.97 -5.04 -15.21
C LEU A 141 -3.46 -5.21 -15.06
N ALA A 142 -2.66 -4.22 -15.48
CA ALA A 142 -1.21 -4.25 -15.28
C ALA A 142 -0.82 -4.17 -13.80
N GLU A 143 -1.50 -3.31 -13.00
CA GLU A 143 -1.27 -3.21 -11.56
C GLU A 143 -1.68 -4.50 -10.84
N VAL A 144 -2.85 -5.07 -11.15
CA VAL A 144 -3.29 -6.35 -10.55
C VAL A 144 -2.31 -7.47 -10.93
N ALA A 145 -1.92 -7.57 -12.20
CA ALA A 145 -0.94 -8.57 -12.63
C ALA A 145 0.40 -8.43 -11.87
N ARG A 146 0.90 -7.20 -11.72
CA ARG A 146 2.11 -6.92 -10.92
C ARG A 146 1.92 -7.26 -9.44
N GLY A 147 0.73 -7.04 -8.90
CA GLY A 147 0.39 -7.28 -7.50
C GLY A 147 0.11 -8.75 -7.16
N THR A 148 -0.07 -9.64 -8.16
CA THR A 148 -0.49 -11.03 -7.91
C THR A 148 0.40 -12.09 -8.55
N LEU A 149 0.96 -11.81 -9.74
CA LEU A 149 1.78 -12.81 -10.44
C LEU A 149 3.16 -12.93 -9.79
N LEU A 150 3.69 -14.15 -9.72
CA LEU A 150 5.00 -14.46 -9.13
C LEU A 150 5.12 -13.95 -7.67
N THR A 151 4.13 -14.25 -6.87
CA THR A 151 3.89 -13.78 -5.49
C THR A 151 3.39 -12.35 -5.36
N GLY A 152 3.54 -11.54 -6.39
CA GLY A 152 3.11 -10.14 -6.41
C GLY A 152 4.06 -9.17 -5.71
N PHE A 153 4.11 -7.94 -6.24
CA PHE A 153 4.77 -6.82 -5.57
C PHE A 153 3.96 -5.53 -5.82
N PRO A 154 2.85 -5.31 -5.08
CA PRO A 154 1.93 -4.19 -5.31
C PRO A 154 2.44 -2.86 -4.75
N TRP A 155 3.61 -2.81 -4.10
CA TRP A 155 4.19 -1.58 -3.58
C TRP A 155 4.26 -0.51 -4.67
N GLY A 156 3.80 0.70 -4.35
CA GLY A 156 3.79 1.82 -5.27
C GLY A 156 2.60 1.87 -6.23
N ALA A 157 1.54 1.05 -6.04
CA ALA A 157 0.30 1.21 -6.82
C ALA A 157 -0.21 2.65 -6.75
N ILE A 158 -0.69 3.19 -7.88
CA ILE A 158 -1.03 4.62 -7.98
C ILE A 158 -2.16 5.05 -7.04
N GLY A 159 -3.00 4.12 -6.62
CA GLY A 159 -4.06 4.38 -5.65
C GLY A 159 -3.54 4.89 -4.30
N TYR A 160 -2.32 4.55 -3.89
CA TYR A 160 -1.72 5.03 -2.64
C TYR A 160 -1.45 6.54 -2.64
N ALA A 161 -1.19 7.16 -3.79
CA ALA A 161 -1.06 8.60 -3.90
C ALA A 161 -2.38 9.36 -3.64
N HIS A 162 -3.48 8.63 -3.55
CA HIS A 162 -4.84 9.17 -3.41
C HIS A 162 -5.50 8.86 -2.06
N VAL A 163 -4.73 8.43 -1.06
CA VAL A 163 -5.25 8.07 0.28
C VAL A 163 -6.00 9.22 0.95
N ASP A 164 -5.70 10.48 0.61
CA ASP A 164 -6.39 11.66 1.12
C ASP A 164 -7.42 12.22 0.14
N SER A 165 -7.23 12.05 -1.16
CA SER A 165 -8.07 12.68 -2.19
C SER A 165 -9.25 11.81 -2.65
N LEU A 166 -9.06 10.49 -2.76
CA LEU A 166 -10.10 9.53 -3.15
C LEU A 166 -10.51 8.59 -2.02
N ALA A 167 -10.19 8.93 -0.77
CA ALA A 167 -10.46 8.13 0.42
C ALA A 167 -11.91 7.62 0.51
N VAL A 168 -12.88 8.43 0.08
CA VAL A 168 -14.31 8.09 0.06
C VAL A 168 -14.63 6.84 -0.75
N LEU A 169 -13.80 6.51 -1.72
CA LEU A 169 -13.99 5.34 -2.61
C LEU A 169 -13.34 4.06 -2.06
N ALA A 170 -12.36 4.19 -1.17
CA ALA A 170 -11.62 3.04 -0.64
C ALA A 170 -12.54 1.93 -0.09
N PRO A 171 -13.59 2.20 0.72
CA PRO A 171 -14.48 1.19 1.25
C PRO A 171 -15.32 0.45 0.21
N TRP A 172 -15.35 0.96 -1.03
CA TRP A 172 -16.15 0.39 -2.13
C TRP A 172 -15.30 -0.40 -3.11
N VAL A 173 -14.17 0.17 -3.54
CA VAL A 173 -13.41 -0.33 -4.69
C VAL A 173 -11.94 -0.63 -4.39
N GLY A 174 -11.45 -0.32 -3.19
CA GLY A 174 -10.07 -0.53 -2.77
C GLY A 174 -9.05 0.28 -3.56
N VAL A 175 -7.77 0.00 -3.31
CA VAL A 175 -6.63 0.70 -3.93
C VAL A 175 -6.65 0.64 -5.46
N TYR A 176 -7.00 -0.51 -6.02
CA TYR A 176 -7.01 -0.71 -7.47
C TYR A 176 -8.13 0.06 -8.16
N GLY A 177 -9.32 0.16 -7.53
CA GLY A 177 -10.42 0.98 -8.06
C GLY A 177 -10.13 2.48 -7.97
N MET A 178 -9.46 2.93 -6.89
CA MET A 178 -8.96 4.30 -6.78
C MET A 178 -7.94 4.59 -7.87
N GLY A 179 -6.99 3.68 -8.10
CA GLY A 179 -6.01 3.75 -9.19
C GLY A 179 -6.66 3.78 -10.56
N ALA A 180 -7.71 2.97 -10.78
CA ALA A 180 -8.48 2.95 -12.03
C ALA A 180 -9.12 4.33 -12.32
N LEU A 181 -9.70 4.96 -11.31
CA LEU A 181 -10.27 6.31 -11.47
C LEU A 181 -9.19 7.35 -11.75
N ALA A 182 -8.06 7.32 -11.04
CA ALA A 182 -6.93 8.21 -11.30
C ALA A 182 -6.40 8.08 -12.73
N ALA A 183 -6.27 6.85 -13.23
CA ALA A 183 -5.89 6.56 -14.61
C ALA A 183 -6.95 7.05 -15.61
N ALA A 184 -8.25 6.85 -15.31
CA ALA A 184 -9.34 7.35 -16.14
C ALA A 184 -9.33 8.87 -16.28
N LEU A 185 -9.10 9.59 -15.18
CA LEU A 185 -9.00 11.05 -15.17
C LEU A 185 -7.85 11.53 -16.06
N ALA A 186 -6.67 10.92 -15.97
CA ALA A 186 -5.54 11.26 -16.83
C ALA A 186 -5.83 10.95 -18.31
N GLY A 187 -6.39 9.77 -18.60
CA GLY A 187 -6.77 9.35 -19.96
C GLY A 187 -7.80 10.28 -20.62
N GLY A 188 -8.83 10.64 -19.86
CA GLY A 188 -9.90 11.54 -20.30
C GLY A 188 -9.42 12.97 -20.53
N THR A 189 -8.57 13.49 -19.63
CA THR A 189 -7.95 14.81 -19.77
C THR A 189 -7.18 14.93 -21.06
N VAL A 190 -6.28 13.97 -21.33
CA VAL A 190 -5.46 14.00 -22.55
C VAL A 190 -6.31 13.86 -23.80
N ALA A 191 -7.35 12.99 -23.78
CA ALA A 191 -8.27 12.87 -24.92
C ALA A 191 -8.96 14.19 -25.23
N ALA A 192 -9.49 14.89 -24.21
CA ALA A 192 -10.14 16.17 -24.37
C ALA A 192 -9.19 17.26 -24.91
N LEU A 193 -7.92 17.26 -24.48
CA LEU A 193 -6.90 18.21 -24.95
C LEU A 193 -6.49 17.94 -26.41
N VAL A 194 -6.31 16.66 -26.78
CA VAL A 194 -5.85 16.29 -28.13
C VAL A 194 -6.93 16.55 -29.18
N GLN A 195 -8.20 16.33 -28.87
CA GLN A 195 -9.32 16.64 -29.80
C GLN A 195 -9.40 18.11 -30.18
N ARG A 196 -9.05 19.01 -29.27
CA ARG A 196 -9.04 20.47 -29.55
C ARG A 196 -7.90 20.91 -30.46
N SER A 197 -6.82 20.15 -30.46
CA SER A 197 -5.64 20.46 -31.29
C SER A 197 -5.76 19.90 -32.71
N ALA A 198 -6.79 19.12 -33.01
CA ALA A 198 -7.09 18.71 -34.36
C ALA A 198 -7.66 19.91 -35.13
N PRO A 199 -7.09 20.30 -36.29
CA PRO A 199 -7.67 21.36 -37.09
C PRO A 199 -9.11 20.97 -37.44
N ALA A 200 -10.05 21.90 -37.28
CA ALA A 200 -11.42 21.73 -37.76
C ALA A 200 -11.33 21.32 -39.25
N VAL A 201 -11.87 20.17 -39.60
CA VAL A 201 -11.93 19.76 -41.00
C VAL A 201 -12.72 20.84 -41.71
N PRO A 202 -12.15 21.49 -42.80
CA PRO A 202 -12.89 22.53 -43.50
C PRO A 202 -14.22 21.95 -43.98
N TRP A 203 -15.31 22.62 -43.64
CA TRP A 203 -16.68 22.22 -43.97
C TRP A 203 -16.93 22.03 -45.48
N GLU A 204 -16.03 22.45 -46.32
CA GLU A 204 -16.06 22.35 -47.79
C GLU A 204 -16.04 20.90 -48.34
N ARG A 205 -15.80 19.88 -47.49
CA ARG A 205 -15.86 18.46 -47.92
C ARG A 205 -17.10 17.71 -47.44
N VAL A 206 -18.09 18.39 -46.91
CA VAL A 206 -19.40 17.77 -46.66
C VAL A 206 -20.19 17.80 -47.95
N VAL A 207 -20.28 16.67 -48.65
CA VAL A 207 -21.21 16.49 -49.78
C VAL A 207 -22.62 16.69 -49.21
N VAL A 208 -23.22 17.82 -49.55
CA VAL A 208 -24.62 18.13 -49.22
C VAL A 208 -25.50 17.22 -50.02
N VAL A 209 -26.06 16.20 -49.42
CA VAL A 209 -27.23 15.50 -49.94
C VAL A 209 -28.45 16.37 -49.60
N PRO A 210 -29.23 16.86 -50.59
CA PRO A 210 -30.39 17.68 -50.31
C PRO A 210 -31.54 16.79 -49.86
N SER A 211 -31.74 16.64 -48.56
CA SER A 211 -32.99 16.15 -47.99
C SER A 211 -33.61 17.25 -47.15
N GLY A 212 -34.64 17.87 -47.68
CA GLY A 212 -35.42 18.91 -47.02
C GLY A 212 -36.12 18.41 -45.76
N ARG A 213 -35.56 18.72 -44.60
CA ARG A 213 -36.26 18.87 -43.31
C ARG A 213 -35.46 19.82 -42.44
N GLY A 214 -36.15 20.80 -41.85
CA GLY A 214 -35.60 21.95 -41.16
C GLY A 214 -34.55 21.60 -40.10
N LEU A 215 -33.43 22.30 -40.15
CA LEU A 215 -32.39 22.31 -39.14
C LEU A 215 -32.93 22.93 -37.86
N SER A 216 -33.24 22.10 -36.87
CA SER A 216 -33.35 22.58 -35.49
C SER A 216 -32.00 23.17 -35.09
N HIS A 217 -32.01 24.38 -34.57
CA HIS A 217 -30.86 25.04 -33.99
C HIS A 217 -30.36 24.18 -32.81
N GLY A 218 -29.45 23.25 -33.06
CA GLY A 218 -28.70 22.58 -32.01
C GLY A 218 -27.89 23.63 -31.31
N HIS A 219 -28.21 23.88 -30.05
CA HIS A 219 -27.36 24.69 -29.15
C HIS A 219 -25.95 24.14 -29.24
N MET A 220 -25.04 24.91 -29.83
CA MET A 220 -23.60 24.69 -29.69
C MET A 220 -23.28 24.84 -28.19
N ALA A 221 -23.37 23.72 -27.45
CA ALA A 221 -22.91 23.70 -26.07
C ALA A 221 -21.47 24.20 -26.06
N SER A 222 -21.22 25.28 -25.36
CA SER A 222 -19.90 25.89 -25.25
C SER A 222 -18.87 24.80 -24.94
N PRO A 223 -17.81 24.65 -25.75
CA PRO A 223 -16.77 23.65 -25.50
C PRO A 223 -15.99 23.91 -24.20
N LEU A 224 -16.27 25.00 -23.49
CA LEU A 224 -15.71 25.36 -22.18
C LEU A 224 -16.33 24.55 -21.02
N LEU A 225 -17.62 24.18 -21.11
CA LEU A 225 -18.31 23.44 -20.04
C LEU A 225 -17.66 22.08 -19.68
N PRO A 226 -17.37 21.17 -20.66
CA PRO A 226 -16.69 19.90 -20.32
C PRO A 226 -15.26 20.09 -19.84
N LEU A 227 -14.60 21.21 -20.21
CA LEU A 227 -13.27 21.53 -19.65
C LEU A 227 -13.36 22.08 -18.25
N LEU A 228 -14.29 22.96 -17.97
CA LEU A 228 -14.50 23.47 -16.61
C LEU A 228 -14.93 22.32 -15.69
N ALA A 229 -15.78 21.40 -16.16
CA ALA A 229 -16.13 20.20 -15.42
C ALA A 229 -14.96 19.25 -15.18
N LEU A 230 -13.94 19.25 -16.05
CA LEU A 230 -12.72 18.43 -15.91
C LEU A 230 -11.65 19.12 -15.06
N TRP A 231 -11.52 20.47 -15.16
CA TRP A 231 -10.48 21.27 -14.49
C TRP A 231 -10.92 21.81 -13.13
N LEU A 232 -12.22 22.08 -12.93
CA LEU A 232 -12.73 22.57 -11.66
C LEU A 232 -12.51 21.57 -10.49
N PRO A 233 -12.76 20.25 -10.65
CA PRO A 233 -12.39 19.27 -9.65
C PRO A 233 -10.88 19.19 -9.39
N LEU A 234 -10.04 19.45 -10.40
CA LEU A 234 -8.58 19.42 -10.29
C LEU A 234 -8.02 20.64 -9.58
N LEU A 235 -8.57 21.83 -9.81
CA LEU A 235 -8.23 23.07 -9.10
C LEU A 235 -8.68 23.03 -7.63
N LEU A 236 -9.78 22.34 -7.36
CA LEU A 236 -10.34 22.17 -6.01
C LEU A 236 -9.89 20.87 -5.34
N TRP A 237 -9.10 20.03 -6.02
CA TRP A 237 -8.75 18.67 -5.59
C TRP A 237 -8.18 18.56 -4.17
N PRO A 238 -7.21 19.36 -3.70
CA PRO A 238 -6.73 19.27 -2.33
C PRO A 238 -7.83 19.56 -1.30
N HIS A 239 -8.71 20.52 -1.60
CA HIS A 239 -9.81 20.92 -0.73
C HIS A 239 -11.03 20.03 -0.87
N LEU A 240 -11.37 19.61 -2.10
CA LEU A 240 -12.49 18.72 -2.38
C LEU A 240 -12.24 17.31 -1.84
N GLY A 241 -11.04 16.77 -2.01
CA GLY A 241 -10.67 15.45 -1.49
C GLY A 241 -10.79 15.38 0.03
N SER A 242 -10.20 16.34 0.74
CA SER A 242 -10.31 16.42 2.19
C SER A 242 -11.76 16.68 2.67
N TRP A 243 -12.51 17.50 1.96
CA TRP A 243 -13.92 17.77 2.25
C TRP A 243 -14.80 16.53 2.05
N LEU A 244 -14.59 15.77 0.97
CA LEU A 244 -15.27 14.49 0.72
C LEU A 244 -14.87 13.43 1.74
N ALA A 245 -13.57 13.34 2.07
CA ALA A 245 -13.07 12.41 3.06
C ALA A 245 -13.69 12.64 4.44
N GLN A 246 -13.88 13.93 4.84
CA GLN A 246 -14.55 14.28 6.10
C GLN A 246 -16.04 13.89 6.12
N ARG A 247 -16.67 13.78 4.95
CA ARG A 247 -18.09 13.45 4.77
C ARG A 247 -18.30 12.02 4.25
N ALA A 248 -17.22 11.24 4.13
CA ALA A 248 -17.33 9.85 3.73
C ALA A 248 -18.28 9.10 4.68
N PRO A 249 -19.23 8.31 4.17
CA PRO A 249 -20.16 7.60 5.02
C PRO A 249 -19.42 6.56 5.85
N THR A 250 -19.67 6.56 7.14
CA THR A 250 -19.24 5.49 8.02
C THR A 250 -20.20 4.31 7.83
N LEU A 251 -19.71 3.24 7.19
CA LEU A 251 -20.48 2.04 6.86
C LEU A 251 -20.44 1.00 7.98
N THR A 252 -19.74 1.29 9.06
CA THR A 252 -19.48 0.42 10.20
C THR A 252 -19.95 1.06 11.50
N VAL A 253 -20.15 0.25 12.53
CA VAL A 253 -20.67 0.68 13.83
C VAL A 253 -19.59 0.54 14.89
N SER A 254 -19.54 1.46 15.86
CA SER A 254 -18.63 1.40 17.00
C SER A 254 -18.89 0.15 17.86
N THR A 255 -17.80 -0.49 18.29
CA THR A 255 -17.82 -1.61 19.26
C THR A 255 -17.22 -1.21 20.60
N GLY A 256 -16.97 0.09 20.80
CA GLY A 256 -16.31 0.60 21.98
C GLY A 256 -14.83 0.91 21.73
N THR A 257 -14.18 1.42 22.76
CA THR A 257 -12.78 1.87 22.68
C THR A 257 -11.82 0.87 23.32
N LEU A 258 -10.60 0.80 22.78
CA LEU A 258 -9.51 0.00 23.32
C LEU A 258 -8.29 0.89 23.52
N PRO A 259 -7.79 1.08 24.75
CA PRO A 259 -6.49 1.71 24.98
C PRO A 259 -5.37 0.74 24.60
N VAL A 260 -4.39 1.25 23.84
CA VAL A 260 -3.27 0.46 23.31
C VAL A 260 -1.95 1.13 23.63
N GLN A 261 -0.95 0.35 23.99
CA GLN A 261 0.46 0.77 24.13
C GLN A 261 1.29 0.08 23.05
N LEU A 262 1.88 0.85 22.14
CA LEU A 262 2.69 0.36 21.03
C LEU A 262 4.17 0.58 21.33
N LEU A 263 4.96 -0.48 21.31
CA LEU A 263 6.37 -0.42 21.63
C LEU A 263 7.22 -0.25 20.36
N GLN A 264 8.19 0.68 20.40
CA GLN A 264 9.20 0.91 19.37
C GLN A 264 10.59 0.78 19.98
N GLY A 265 11.24 -0.38 19.75
CA GLY A 265 12.53 -0.70 20.37
C GLY A 265 13.72 0.01 19.75
N ASN A 266 13.59 0.41 18.48
CA ASN A 266 14.69 0.98 17.69
C ASN A 266 15.98 0.16 17.83
N VAL A 267 15.85 -1.16 17.72
CA VAL A 267 16.98 -2.09 17.72
C VAL A 267 17.66 -1.98 16.37
N PRO A 268 18.97 -1.64 16.30
CA PRO A 268 19.69 -1.55 15.03
C PRO A 268 19.62 -2.89 14.28
N GLN A 269 19.34 -2.83 12.98
CA GLN A 269 19.06 -4.02 12.18
C GLN A 269 20.29 -4.94 12.03
N ASP A 270 21.48 -4.37 11.98
CA ASP A 270 22.78 -5.05 11.96
C ASP A 270 23.16 -5.73 13.28
N GLN A 271 22.55 -5.33 14.39
CA GLN A 271 22.80 -5.88 15.72
C GLN A 271 21.67 -6.81 16.20
N LYS A 272 20.50 -6.74 15.58
CA LYS A 272 19.29 -7.38 16.08
C LYS A 272 19.46 -8.88 16.38
N TRP A 273 20.25 -9.57 15.59
CA TRP A 273 20.51 -11.00 15.72
C TRP A 273 21.82 -11.34 16.44
N ASP A 274 22.54 -10.33 16.92
CA ASP A 274 23.78 -10.54 17.66
C ASP A 274 23.48 -11.11 19.06
N PRO A 275 23.99 -12.32 19.38
CA PRO A 275 23.72 -12.97 20.66
C PRO A 275 24.37 -12.25 21.87
N LYS A 276 25.32 -11.36 21.61
CA LYS A 276 26.04 -10.62 22.69
C LYS A 276 25.46 -9.23 22.93
N VAL A 277 24.81 -8.62 21.94
CA VAL A 277 24.37 -7.23 22.03
C VAL A 277 22.87 -7.11 21.78
N GLY A 278 22.38 -7.46 20.59
CA GLY A 278 21.01 -7.17 20.17
C GLY A 278 19.97 -8.06 20.86
N ILE A 279 20.24 -9.35 20.99
CA ILE A 279 19.32 -10.30 21.65
C ILE A 279 19.16 -9.97 23.14
N PRO A 280 20.22 -9.82 23.94
CA PRO A 280 20.08 -9.45 25.35
C PRO A 280 19.39 -8.10 25.54
N PHE A 281 19.74 -7.12 24.71
CA PHE A 281 19.07 -5.82 24.73
C PHE A 281 17.56 -5.94 24.45
N ALA A 282 17.18 -6.68 23.42
CA ALA A 282 15.78 -6.86 23.05
C ALA A 282 14.99 -7.54 24.19
N LEU A 283 15.53 -8.64 24.74
CA LEU A 283 14.92 -9.36 25.85
C LEU A 283 14.70 -8.46 27.07
N GLN A 284 15.71 -7.69 27.47
CA GLN A 284 15.62 -6.79 28.61
C GLN A 284 14.65 -5.64 28.34
N TRP A 285 14.87 -4.90 27.26
CA TRP A 285 14.11 -3.68 26.98
C TRP A 285 12.62 -3.97 26.76
N TYR A 286 12.29 -4.98 25.95
CA TYR A 286 10.89 -5.31 25.71
C TYR A 286 10.19 -5.85 26.96
N LYS A 287 10.87 -6.62 27.82
CA LYS A 287 10.31 -7.08 29.10
C LYS A 287 10.01 -5.89 30.02
N GLU A 288 10.97 -4.98 30.21
CA GLU A 288 10.81 -3.81 31.07
C GLU A 288 9.73 -2.85 30.55
N GLN A 289 9.74 -2.54 29.23
CA GLN A 289 8.75 -1.62 28.67
C GLN A 289 7.34 -2.23 28.62
N THR A 290 7.24 -3.54 28.44
CA THR A 290 5.95 -4.24 28.54
C THR A 290 5.39 -4.13 29.96
N ALA A 291 6.19 -4.36 30.99
CA ALA A 291 5.78 -4.21 32.38
C ALA A 291 5.29 -2.78 32.67
N LEU A 292 6.08 -1.75 32.27
CA LEU A 292 5.69 -0.35 32.44
C LEU A 292 4.43 0.04 31.64
N ALA A 293 4.24 -0.53 30.44
CA ALA A 293 3.04 -0.31 29.63
C ALA A 293 1.80 -0.92 30.28
N LEU A 294 1.93 -2.13 30.83
CA LEU A 294 0.89 -2.78 31.61
C LEU A 294 0.54 -1.97 32.87
N ASP A 295 1.54 -1.47 33.62
CA ASP A 295 1.33 -0.62 34.80
C ASP A 295 0.50 0.64 34.46
N ARG A 296 0.80 1.27 33.31
CA ARG A 296 0.03 2.45 32.83
C ARG A 296 -1.43 2.12 32.52
N LEU A 297 -1.69 0.96 31.89
CA LEU A 297 -3.03 0.50 31.55
C LEU A 297 -3.80 0.11 32.82
N ASP A 298 -3.16 -0.61 33.74
CA ASP A 298 -3.75 -1.04 35.02
C ASP A 298 -4.10 0.20 35.88
N ALA A 299 -3.21 1.20 35.93
CA ALA A 299 -3.48 2.47 36.63
C ALA A 299 -4.65 3.26 36.03
N ALA A 300 -4.90 3.12 34.72
CA ALA A 300 -6.06 3.72 34.07
C ALA A 300 -7.37 2.98 34.34
N GLY A 301 -7.35 1.80 34.97
CA GLY A 301 -8.51 1.00 35.37
C GLY A 301 -9.33 0.45 34.19
N LYS A 302 -8.72 0.31 33.01
CA LYS A 302 -9.38 -0.21 31.81
C LYS A 302 -8.52 -1.29 31.15
N PRO A 303 -9.10 -2.45 30.83
CA PRO A 303 -8.41 -3.47 30.06
C PRO A 303 -7.90 -2.88 28.73
N GLY A 304 -6.61 -3.03 28.48
CA GLY A 304 -5.96 -2.53 27.28
C GLY A 304 -5.15 -3.58 26.56
N LEU A 305 -4.35 -3.15 25.60
CA LEU A 305 -3.49 -4.00 24.78
C LEU A 305 -2.09 -3.41 24.72
N VAL A 306 -1.07 -4.24 24.95
CA VAL A 306 0.33 -3.91 24.65
C VAL A 306 0.73 -4.66 23.39
N VAL A 307 1.33 -3.96 22.41
CA VAL A 307 1.79 -4.56 21.16
C VAL A 307 3.27 -4.30 20.96
N LEU A 308 4.01 -5.38 20.77
CA LEU A 308 5.42 -5.37 20.43
C LEU A 308 5.59 -5.56 18.90
N PRO A 309 6.66 -5.05 18.28
CA PRO A 309 6.83 -5.14 16.83
C PRO A 309 7.14 -6.57 16.34
N GLU A 310 7.23 -6.72 15.02
CA GLU A 310 7.65 -7.95 14.34
C GLU A 310 9.03 -8.40 14.82
N THR A 311 9.14 -9.68 15.17
CA THR A 311 10.37 -10.29 15.67
C THR A 311 11.01 -9.41 16.78
N ALA A 312 10.17 -8.93 17.70
CA ALA A 312 10.64 -8.16 18.86
C ALA A 312 11.62 -8.99 19.69
N ILE A 313 11.36 -10.27 19.83
CA ILE A 313 12.28 -11.26 20.39
C ILE A 313 12.79 -12.13 19.23
N PRO A 314 14.07 -12.00 18.84
CA PRO A 314 14.65 -12.72 17.71
C PRO A 314 15.18 -14.11 18.12
N LEU A 315 14.40 -14.86 18.88
CA LEU A 315 14.68 -16.22 19.34
C LEU A 315 13.42 -17.07 19.21
N LEU A 316 13.59 -18.37 19.01
CA LEU A 316 12.48 -19.31 19.14
C LEU A 316 12.06 -19.42 20.61
N PRO A 317 10.79 -19.61 20.94
CA PRO A 317 10.32 -19.67 22.33
C PRO A 317 11.07 -20.67 23.23
N GLN A 318 11.52 -21.79 22.68
CA GLN A 318 12.30 -22.81 23.41
C GLN A 318 13.77 -22.44 23.64
N GLU A 319 14.27 -21.38 23.01
CA GLU A 319 15.64 -20.86 23.20
C GLU A 319 15.73 -19.78 24.25
N ILE A 320 14.58 -19.29 24.70
CA ILE A 320 14.49 -18.23 25.72
C ILE A 320 14.56 -18.87 27.10
N ASP A 321 15.33 -18.24 27.99
CA ASP A 321 15.47 -18.67 29.38
C ASP A 321 14.07 -18.87 30.02
N PRO A 322 13.76 -20.06 30.57
CA PRO A 322 12.49 -20.32 31.24
C PRO A 322 12.13 -19.30 32.34
N LEU A 323 13.10 -18.83 33.12
CA LEU A 323 12.89 -17.82 34.17
C LEU A 323 12.48 -16.45 33.56
N TRP A 324 13.00 -16.15 32.38
CA TRP A 324 12.60 -14.96 31.64
C TRP A 324 11.12 -15.05 31.23
N TRP A 325 10.71 -16.20 30.65
CA TRP A 325 9.33 -16.47 30.27
C TRP A 325 8.37 -16.42 31.43
N GLU A 326 8.73 -17.11 32.52
CA GLU A 326 7.92 -17.13 33.75
C GLU A 326 7.68 -15.72 34.28
N ALA A 327 8.75 -14.90 34.36
CA ALA A 327 8.64 -13.52 34.80
C ALA A 327 7.83 -12.64 33.83
N PHE A 328 7.96 -12.86 32.51
CA PHE A 328 7.20 -12.13 31.49
C PHE A 328 5.71 -12.47 31.54
N LEU A 329 5.37 -13.76 31.54
CA LEU A 329 4.00 -14.22 31.62
C LEU A 329 3.34 -13.91 32.97
N GLY A 330 4.09 -14.05 34.08
CA GLY A 330 3.60 -13.71 35.42
C GLY A 330 3.24 -12.22 35.55
N ARG A 331 3.94 -11.31 34.83
CA ARG A 331 3.50 -9.90 34.79
C ARG A 331 2.20 -9.71 34.00
N ILE A 332 1.97 -10.47 32.95
CA ILE A 332 0.70 -10.42 32.19
C ILE A 332 -0.43 -10.96 33.05
N GLU A 333 -0.22 -12.11 33.72
CA GLU A 333 -1.20 -12.77 34.57
C GLU A 333 -1.63 -11.89 35.76
N SER A 334 -0.70 -11.13 36.34
CA SER A 334 -0.98 -10.23 37.44
C SER A 334 -1.71 -8.93 37.05
N GLY A 335 -1.85 -8.64 35.75
CA GLY A 335 -2.44 -7.42 35.22
C GLY A 335 -3.90 -7.58 34.74
N GLN A 336 -4.40 -6.53 34.08
CA GLN A 336 -5.75 -6.50 33.50
C GLN A 336 -5.74 -6.36 31.97
N SER A 337 -4.57 -6.41 31.34
CA SER A 337 -4.40 -6.09 29.92
C SER A 337 -3.70 -7.21 29.17
N ALA A 338 -4.02 -7.36 27.87
CA ALA A 338 -3.42 -8.37 27.00
C ALA A 338 -2.12 -7.87 26.37
N VAL A 339 -1.31 -8.81 25.91
CA VAL A 339 -0.05 -8.52 25.20
C VAL A 339 -0.03 -9.29 23.88
N MET A 340 0.44 -8.66 22.80
CA MET A 340 0.76 -9.28 21.51
C MET A 340 2.23 -9.02 21.16
N ILE A 341 2.94 -10.06 20.72
CA ILE A 341 4.38 -9.98 20.43
C ILE A 341 4.71 -10.66 19.12
N GLY A 342 5.53 -10.02 18.30
CA GLY A 342 6.14 -10.66 17.12
C GLY A 342 7.35 -11.51 17.52
N ILE A 343 7.29 -12.80 17.18
CA ILE A 343 8.29 -13.81 17.53
C ILE A 343 8.28 -14.95 16.51
N PRO A 344 9.44 -15.52 16.11
CA PRO A 344 9.43 -16.72 15.29
C PRO A 344 8.97 -17.94 16.11
N VAL A 345 8.15 -18.82 15.51
CA VAL A 345 7.61 -20.03 16.18
C VAL A 345 7.83 -21.26 15.29
N GLY A 346 8.39 -22.31 15.86
CA GLY A 346 8.71 -23.55 15.16
C GLY A 346 10.02 -24.16 15.64
N ASN A 347 10.74 -24.79 14.75
CA ASN A 347 12.06 -25.35 15.06
C ASN A 347 13.00 -25.26 13.83
N TRP A 348 14.29 -25.35 14.07
CA TRP A 348 15.31 -25.19 13.01
C TRP A 348 15.32 -26.34 11.98
N ARG A 349 14.81 -27.54 12.33
CA ARG A 349 14.81 -28.71 11.42
C ARG A 349 13.62 -28.70 10.47
N GLU A 350 12.44 -28.43 11.00
CA GLU A 350 11.19 -28.48 10.25
C GLU A 350 10.80 -27.13 9.63
N GLY A 351 11.49 -26.07 10.06
CA GLY A 351 11.19 -24.69 9.70
C GLY A 351 10.36 -23.98 10.77
N TYR A 352 10.21 -22.71 10.62
CA TYR A 352 9.51 -21.83 11.55
C TYR A 352 8.66 -20.79 10.80
N THR A 353 7.70 -20.22 11.50
CA THR A 353 6.84 -19.17 10.98
C THR A 353 7.24 -17.82 11.58
N ASN A 354 7.03 -16.75 10.85
CA ASN A 354 7.02 -15.40 11.40
C ASN A 354 5.64 -15.20 12.04
N SER A 355 5.60 -15.07 13.38
CA SER A 355 4.34 -15.22 14.11
C SER A 355 4.06 -14.07 15.06
N VAL A 356 2.79 -13.93 15.40
CA VAL A 356 2.32 -13.15 16.55
C VAL A 356 1.81 -14.12 17.59
N LEU A 357 2.38 -14.05 18.78
CA LEU A 357 1.80 -14.68 19.96
C LEU A 357 1.08 -13.62 20.78
N GLY A 358 -0.05 -14.01 21.37
CA GLY A 358 -0.84 -13.15 22.24
C GLY A 358 -1.26 -13.87 23.50
N TRP A 359 -1.32 -13.15 24.62
CA TRP A 359 -1.80 -13.66 25.91
C TRP A 359 -2.74 -12.67 26.57
N THR A 360 -3.80 -13.21 27.12
CA THR A 360 -4.70 -12.52 28.06
C THR A 360 -4.16 -12.67 29.50
N PRO A 361 -4.67 -11.93 30.48
CA PRO A 361 -4.34 -12.17 31.90
C PRO A 361 -4.63 -13.60 32.39
N SER A 362 -5.60 -14.31 31.78
CA SER A 362 -5.85 -15.73 32.06
C SER A 362 -4.89 -16.68 31.34
N LEU A 363 -3.83 -16.16 30.73
CA LEU A 363 -2.80 -16.87 29.96
C LEU A 363 -3.36 -17.72 28.81
N GLN A 364 -4.55 -17.38 28.31
CA GLN A 364 -5.01 -17.95 27.05
C GLN A 364 -4.06 -17.51 25.94
N THR A 365 -3.45 -18.48 25.28
CA THR A 365 -2.47 -18.24 24.21
C THR A 365 -3.19 -18.13 22.87
N PHE A 366 -2.88 -17.07 22.14
CA PHE A 366 -3.26 -16.85 20.75
C PHE A 366 -2.04 -16.99 19.87
N ARG A 367 -2.24 -17.47 18.63
CA ARG A 367 -1.20 -17.53 17.60
C ARG A 367 -1.76 -17.12 16.25
N TYR A 368 -0.98 -16.28 15.55
CA TYR A 368 -1.15 -15.93 14.15
C TYR A 368 0.18 -16.16 13.44
N ASP A 369 0.16 -16.78 12.27
CA ASP A 369 1.33 -17.03 11.45
C ASP A 369 1.24 -16.25 10.15
N LYS A 370 2.31 -15.56 9.78
CA LYS A 370 2.40 -14.76 8.56
C LYS A 370 2.06 -15.59 7.33
N TYR A 371 1.07 -15.17 6.57
CA TYR A 371 0.65 -15.84 5.34
C TYR A 371 1.53 -15.41 4.15
N HIS A 372 1.64 -14.09 3.92
CA HIS A 372 2.35 -13.55 2.77
C HIS A 372 3.81 -13.26 3.10
N LEU A 373 4.70 -14.15 2.70
CA LEU A 373 6.13 -14.05 2.95
C LEU A 373 6.80 -13.08 1.98
N VAL A 374 7.84 -12.39 2.47
CA VAL A 374 8.64 -11.45 1.66
C VAL A 374 9.61 -12.22 0.76
N PRO A 375 9.52 -12.07 -0.58
CA PRO A 375 10.48 -12.66 -1.50
C PRO A 375 11.91 -12.20 -1.19
N PHE A 376 12.88 -13.13 -1.23
CA PHE A 376 14.30 -12.91 -0.91
C PHE A 376 14.60 -12.45 0.54
N GLY A 377 13.59 -12.27 1.37
CA GLY A 377 13.74 -11.97 2.79
C GLY A 377 13.34 -13.13 3.68
N GLU A 378 12.26 -13.82 3.34
CA GLU A 378 11.69 -14.90 4.13
C GLU A 378 11.61 -16.23 3.36
N PHE A 379 11.63 -16.18 2.04
CA PHE A 379 11.71 -17.37 1.18
C PHE A 379 12.44 -17.06 -0.13
N VAL A 380 12.95 -18.12 -0.77
CA VAL A 380 13.60 -18.04 -2.08
C VAL A 380 12.57 -18.31 -3.17
N PRO A 381 12.30 -17.35 -4.08
CA PRO A 381 11.46 -17.64 -5.24
C PRO A 381 12.04 -18.79 -6.08
N PRO A 382 11.18 -19.60 -6.76
CA PRO A 382 11.64 -20.66 -7.64
C PRO A 382 12.68 -20.15 -8.65
N PHE A 383 13.71 -20.97 -8.92
CA PHE A 383 14.85 -20.69 -9.82
C PHE A 383 15.87 -19.66 -9.33
N PHE A 384 15.72 -19.06 -8.13
CA PHE A 384 16.66 -18.07 -7.61
C PHE A 384 17.57 -18.59 -6.48
N GLN A 385 17.57 -19.89 -6.19
CA GLN A 385 18.43 -20.45 -5.14
C GLN A 385 19.90 -20.12 -5.36
N TRP A 386 20.40 -20.25 -6.60
CA TRP A 386 21.77 -19.90 -6.97
C TRP A 386 22.15 -18.45 -6.63
N PHE A 387 21.19 -17.52 -6.75
CA PHE A 387 21.39 -16.10 -6.42
C PHE A 387 21.56 -15.92 -4.91
N VAL A 388 20.71 -16.55 -4.13
CA VAL A 388 20.75 -16.49 -2.66
C VAL A 388 22.04 -17.12 -2.14
N ASP A 389 22.44 -18.27 -2.68
CA ASP A 389 23.68 -18.97 -2.31
C ASP A 389 24.92 -18.13 -2.65
N MET A 390 24.93 -17.52 -3.84
CA MET A 390 25.99 -16.61 -4.29
C MET A 390 26.10 -15.38 -3.37
N MET A 391 24.96 -14.87 -2.89
CA MET A 391 24.88 -13.67 -2.10
C MET A 391 25.02 -13.90 -0.60
N GLN A 392 25.09 -15.17 -0.17
CA GLN A 392 25.16 -15.55 1.25
C GLN A 392 24.09 -14.84 2.12
N ILE A 393 22.88 -14.62 1.54
CA ILE A 393 21.78 -14.01 2.26
C ILE A 393 21.36 -14.99 3.37
N PRO A 394 21.39 -14.59 4.64
CA PRO A 394 20.93 -15.46 5.73
C PRO A 394 19.41 -15.55 5.69
N LEU A 395 18.89 -16.35 4.77
CA LEU A 395 17.46 -16.60 4.68
C LEU A 395 17.04 -17.60 5.73
N GLY A 396 16.00 -17.24 6.46
CA GLY A 396 15.34 -18.19 7.34
C GLY A 396 14.53 -19.22 6.55
N ASN A 397 14.33 -20.39 7.14
CA ASN A 397 13.44 -21.42 6.62
C ASN A 397 11.99 -21.11 7.05
N TYR A 398 11.47 -19.95 6.62
CA TYR A 398 10.12 -19.52 6.98
C TYR A 398 9.06 -20.30 6.19
N ARG A 399 8.01 -20.69 6.91
CA ARG A 399 6.82 -21.31 6.33
C ARG A 399 5.65 -20.34 6.40
N PRO A 400 4.80 -20.26 5.37
CA PRO A 400 3.60 -19.43 5.43
C PRO A 400 2.56 -20.05 6.34
N GLY A 401 1.81 -19.20 7.05
CA GLY A 401 0.60 -19.58 7.73
C GLY A 401 -0.60 -19.71 6.76
N PRO A 402 -1.78 -20.09 7.26
CA PRO A 402 -3.00 -20.15 6.46
C PRO A 402 -3.58 -18.76 6.18
N LEU A 403 -4.25 -18.59 5.04
CA LEU A 403 -4.98 -17.38 4.73
C LEU A 403 -6.26 -17.26 5.56
N GLY A 404 -6.54 -16.08 6.12
CA GLY A 404 -7.77 -15.79 6.82
C GLY A 404 -7.86 -16.50 8.17
N GLN A 405 -6.95 -16.18 9.08
CA GLN A 405 -6.90 -16.71 10.44
C GLN A 405 -7.86 -15.97 11.37
N ALA A 406 -8.24 -16.63 12.48
CA ALA A 406 -9.11 -16.06 13.50
C ALA A 406 -8.45 -14.85 14.19
N PRO A 407 -9.21 -13.80 14.53
CA PRO A 407 -8.70 -12.69 15.31
C PRO A 407 -8.51 -13.06 16.78
N PHE A 408 -7.66 -12.31 17.49
CA PHE A 408 -7.50 -12.42 18.93
C PHE A 408 -8.63 -11.68 19.64
N ALA A 409 -9.46 -12.41 20.39
CA ALA A 409 -10.58 -11.84 21.14
C ALA A 409 -10.08 -11.27 22.47
N TRP A 410 -10.26 -9.96 22.70
CA TRP A 410 -9.87 -9.29 23.92
C TRP A 410 -10.71 -8.04 24.21
N ALA A 411 -11.13 -7.84 25.45
CA ALA A 411 -11.84 -6.65 25.94
C ALA A 411 -13.02 -6.21 25.04
N GLY A 412 -13.79 -7.17 24.55
CA GLY A 412 -14.93 -6.91 23.65
C GLY A 412 -14.52 -6.58 22.21
N GLN A 413 -13.23 -6.64 21.87
CA GLN A 413 -12.70 -6.43 20.54
C GLN A 413 -12.17 -7.73 19.92
N HIS A 414 -12.13 -7.77 18.60
CA HIS A 414 -11.54 -8.83 17.79
C HIS A 414 -10.36 -8.25 17.02
N LEU A 415 -9.15 -8.56 17.49
CA LEU A 415 -7.91 -7.99 16.99
C LEU A 415 -7.42 -8.83 15.82
N GLY A 416 -7.37 -8.26 14.62
CA GLY A 416 -6.90 -8.91 13.39
C GLY A 416 -5.43 -8.61 13.16
N PRO A 417 -4.49 -9.52 13.50
CA PRO A 417 -3.08 -9.32 13.26
C PRO A 417 -2.76 -9.38 11.77
N ASN A 418 -1.71 -8.69 11.40
CA ASN A 418 -1.00 -8.83 10.14
C ASN A 418 0.46 -8.42 10.36
N ILE A 419 1.38 -9.03 9.62
CA ILE A 419 2.80 -8.84 9.85
C ILE A 419 3.45 -8.12 8.67
N CYS A 420 3.91 -6.89 8.92
CA CYS A 420 4.74 -6.09 8.02
C CYS A 420 4.15 -5.97 6.60
N TYR A 421 4.75 -6.65 5.63
CA TYR A 421 4.43 -6.66 4.21
C TYR A 421 2.98 -7.09 3.87
N GLU A 422 2.31 -7.82 4.76
CA GLU A 422 0.93 -8.29 4.54
C GLU A 422 -0.09 -7.15 4.36
N ASP A 423 0.17 -5.97 4.93
CA ASP A 423 -0.73 -4.82 4.75
C ASP A 423 -0.75 -4.26 3.31
N LEU A 424 0.13 -4.72 2.43
CA LEU A 424 0.06 -4.45 1.00
C LEU A 424 -1.13 -5.13 0.31
N PHE A 425 -1.62 -6.25 0.85
CA PHE A 425 -2.61 -7.12 0.25
C PHE A 425 -3.97 -6.97 0.95
N GLY A 426 -4.72 -5.94 0.56
CA GLY A 426 -6.01 -5.63 1.17
C GLY A 426 -7.03 -6.77 1.05
N GLU A 427 -7.00 -7.52 -0.05
CA GLU A 427 -7.83 -8.70 -0.29
C GLU A 427 -7.47 -9.88 0.62
N GLU A 428 -6.19 -10.03 1.00
CA GLU A 428 -5.76 -11.07 1.93
C GLU A 428 -6.15 -10.72 3.36
N LEU A 429 -6.01 -9.44 3.76
CA LEU A 429 -6.54 -8.97 5.05
C LEU A 429 -8.05 -9.14 5.14
N ALA A 430 -8.77 -8.90 4.04
CA ALA A 430 -10.22 -9.11 3.96
C ALA A 430 -10.62 -10.57 4.18
N ALA A 431 -9.76 -11.54 3.90
CA ALA A 431 -10.07 -12.96 4.09
C ALA A 431 -10.40 -13.33 5.56
N ALA A 432 -9.88 -12.59 6.54
CA ALA A 432 -10.22 -12.77 7.94
C ALA A 432 -11.70 -12.43 8.27
N PHE A 433 -12.40 -11.73 7.36
CA PHE A 433 -13.79 -11.31 7.55
C PHE A 433 -14.82 -12.36 7.11
N ARG A 434 -14.40 -13.48 6.53
CA ARG A 434 -15.28 -14.57 6.06
C ARG A 434 -15.29 -15.82 6.94
N GLY A 435 -14.45 -15.88 7.98
CA GLY A 435 -14.34 -17.05 8.85
C GLY A 435 -15.58 -17.27 9.72
N PRO A 436 -15.67 -18.44 10.40
CA PRO A 436 -16.78 -18.75 11.32
C PRO A 436 -16.72 -17.97 12.65
N TRP A 437 -15.68 -17.17 12.82
CA TRP A 437 -15.46 -16.28 13.97
C TRP A 437 -16.03 -14.88 13.72
N GLN A 438 -16.04 -14.06 14.76
CA GLN A 438 -16.40 -12.66 14.61
C GLN A 438 -15.27 -11.93 13.83
N ALA A 439 -15.67 -11.13 12.86
CA ALA A 439 -14.74 -10.37 12.02
C ALA A 439 -13.87 -9.41 12.86
N PRO A 440 -12.64 -9.12 12.42
CA PRO A 440 -11.78 -8.14 13.08
C PRO A 440 -12.48 -6.80 13.31
N THR A 441 -12.37 -6.24 14.52
CA THR A 441 -12.86 -4.89 14.86
C THR A 441 -11.73 -3.87 14.88
N VAL A 442 -10.50 -4.32 15.12
CA VAL A 442 -9.26 -3.53 15.10
C VAL A 442 -8.21 -4.33 14.33
N LEU A 443 -7.47 -3.68 13.43
CA LEU A 443 -6.31 -4.27 12.78
C LEU A 443 -5.06 -3.99 13.61
N VAL A 444 -4.18 -4.99 13.71
CA VAL A 444 -2.92 -4.89 14.48
C VAL A 444 -1.77 -5.26 13.56
N ASN A 445 -0.98 -4.29 13.12
CA ASN A 445 0.20 -4.53 12.30
C ASN A 445 1.46 -4.53 13.15
N LEU A 446 2.22 -5.63 13.09
CA LEU A 446 3.53 -5.76 13.71
C LEU A 446 4.59 -5.72 12.60
N SER A 447 5.52 -4.77 12.65
CA SER A 447 6.43 -4.55 11.52
C SER A 447 7.87 -4.30 11.93
N ASN A 448 8.80 -4.66 11.03
CA ASN A 448 10.21 -4.30 11.13
C ASN A 448 10.71 -3.72 9.81
N ILE A 449 10.47 -2.44 9.60
CA ILE A 449 10.92 -1.71 8.41
C ILE A 449 12.39 -1.25 8.50
N GLY A 450 13.09 -1.62 9.55
CA GLY A 450 14.51 -1.26 9.78
C GLY A 450 15.46 -1.66 8.64
N TRP A 451 15.10 -2.68 7.86
CA TRP A 451 15.82 -3.12 6.67
C TRP A 451 16.02 -2.04 5.60
N PHE A 452 15.18 -1.01 5.59
CA PHE A 452 15.21 0.03 4.55
C PHE A 452 15.81 1.36 5.04
N GLY A 453 16.32 1.38 6.28
CA GLY A 453 16.91 2.58 6.88
C GLY A 453 15.95 3.75 7.01
N ASN A 454 16.47 4.95 7.20
CA ASN A 454 15.67 6.18 7.26
C ASN A 454 15.32 6.67 5.84
N THR A 455 14.39 6.02 5.21
CA THR A 455 14.00 6.31 3.83
C THR A 455 12.50 6.57 3.72
N VAL A 456 12.07 6.98 2.54
CA VAL A 456 10.65 7.18 2.17
C VAL A 456 9.81 5.90 2.29
N ALA A 457 10.43 4.73 2.41
CA ALA A 457 9.73 3.46 2.65
C ALA A 457 8.84 3.53 3.89
N ILE A 458 9.28 4.21 4.95
CA ILE A 458 8.52 4.39 6.20
C ILE A 458 7.21 5.14 5.93
N ASP A 459 7.26 6.22 5.17
CA ASP A 459 6.08 7.04 4.84
C ASP A 459 5.15 6.31 3.88
N GLN A 460 5.69 5.67 2.84
CA GLN A 460 4.93 4.87 1.89
C GLN A 460 4.17 3.74 2.62
N HIS A 461 4.83 3.04 3.54
CA HIS A 461 4.22 1.96 4.31
C HIS A 461 3.13 2.48 5.28
N ARG A 462 3.31 3.69 5.86
CA ARG A 462 2.27 4.35 6.65
C ARG A 462 1.01 4.63 5.81
N HIS A 463 1.17 5.08 4.56
CA HIS A 463 0.03 5.32 3.66
C HIS A 463 -0.66 4.02 3.22
N ILE A 464 0.09 2.93 3.07
CA ILE A 464 -0.48 1.60 2.84
C ILE A 464 -1.38 1.21 4.03
N ALA A 465 -0.88 1.32 5.25
CA ALA A 465 -1.66 1.04 6.47
C ALA A 465 -2.91 1.93 6.60
N ARG A 466 -2.80 3.23 6.29
CA ARG A 466 -3.93 4.16 6.24
C ARG A 466 -5.01 3.71 5.25
N LEU A 467 -4.58 3.23 4.09
CA LEU A 467 -5.51 2.76 3.07
C LEU A 467 -6.22 1.46 3.48
N ARG A 468 -5.53 0.54 4.16
CA ARG A 468 -6.17 -0.65 4.76
C ARG A 468 -7.24 -0.28 5.77
N ALA A 469 -6.94 0.71 6.63
CA ALA A 469 -7.92 1.22 7.58
C ALA A 469 -9.17 1.78 6.88
N LEU A 470 -9.00 2.52 5.77
CA LEU A 470 -10.09 3.06 4.94
C LEU A 470 -10.91 1.97 4.26
N GLU A 471 -10.26 1.02 3.58
CA GLU A 471 -10.93 -0.04 2.82
C GLU A 471 -11.83 -0.91 3.67
N LEU A 472 -11.33 -1.29 4.84
CA LEU A 472 -12.02 -2.18 5.78
C LEU A 472 -12.87 -1.41 6.80
N GLN A 473 -12.71 -0.09 6.87
CA GLN A 473 -13.24 0.77 7.94
C GLN A 473 -12.98 0.17 9.33
N ARG A 474 -11.70 -0.16 9.57
CA ARG A 474 -11.18 -0.61 10.85
C ARG A 474 -10.04 0.30 11.29
N PRO A 475 -9.98 0.70 12.56
CA PRO A 475 -8.76 1.35 13.06
C PRO A 475 -7.60 0.37 12.91
N MET A 476 -6.41 0.90 12.68
CA MET A 476 -5.18 0.11 12.66
C MET A 476 -4.21 0.65 13.69
N VAL A 477 -3.73 -0.22 14.57
CA VAL A 477 -2.59 0.05 15.44
C VAL A 477 -1.37 -0.65 14.87
N ARG A 478 -0.25 0.07 14.80
CA ARG A 478 0.95 -0.40 14.16
C ARG A 478 2.14 -0.23 15.09
N ALA A 479 2.71 -1.34 15.57
CA ALA A 479 3.96 -1.37 16.31
C ALA A 479 5.12 -1.70 15.35
N THR A 480 6.12 -0.82 15.27
CA THR A 480 7.27 -1.04 14.40
C THR A 480 8.58 -0.94 15.18
N ASN A 481 9.64 -1.59 14.69
CA ASN A 481 10.93 -1.50 15.34
C ASN A 481 11.53 -0.09 15.23
N THR A 482 11.51 0.54 14.04
CA THR A 482 12.21 1.81 13.75
C THR A 482 11.29 2.97 13.34
N GLY A 483 9.98 2.72 13.19
CA GLY A 483 8.97 3.67 12.69
C GLY A 483 8.32 3.16 11.39
N SER A 484 7.14 3.61 10.99
CA SER A 484 6.25 4.50 11.74
C SER A 484 5.40 3.69 12.73
N THR A 485 5.62 3.87 14.03
CA THR A 485 4.72 3.35 15.08
C THR A 485 3.59 4.34 15.24
N VAL A 486 2.35 3.90 14.95
CA VAL A 486 1.23 4.81 14.73
C VAL A 486 -0.11 4.17 15.08
N GLY A 487 -1.03 4.98 15.60
CA GLY A 487 -2.46 4.66 15.67
C GLY A 487 -3.23 5.38 14.56
N ILE A 488 -4.06 4.65 13.83
CA ILE A 488 -4.83 5.14 12.68
C ILE A 488 -6.31 4.83 12.93
N ASP A 489 -7.20 5.80 12.72
CA ASP A 489 -8.63 5.58 12.85
C ASP A 489 -9.22 4.85 11.62
N HIS A 490 -10.48 4.45 11.71
CA HIS A 490 -11.21 3.76 10.63
C HIS A 490 -11.40 4.60 9.35
N MET A 491 -11.14 5.91 9.42
CA MET A 491 -11.16 6.84 8.28
C MET A 491 -9.74 7.13 7.74
N GLY A 492 -8.74 6.35 8.16
CA GLY A 492 -7.36 6.48 7.70
C GLY A 492 -6.61 7.70 8.26
N ARG A 493 -7.14 8.37 9.30
CA ARG A 493 -6.48 9.51 9.95
C ARG A 493 -5.49 9.02 10.98
N VAL A 494 -4.32 9.63 11.02
CA VAL A 494 -3.33 9.38 12.06
C VAL A 494 -3.80 10.02 13.36
N LEU A 495 -3.98 9.20 14.40
CA LEU A 495 -4.38 9.63 15.74
C LEU A 495 -3.17 10.07 16.57
N ALA A 496 -2.10 9.30 16.50
CA ALA A 496 -0.84 9.57 17.16
C ALA A 496 0.29 8.77 16.49
N GLU A 497 1.51 9.28 16.50
CA GLU A 497 2.69 8.67 15.89
C GLU A 497 3.94 8.95 16.73
N LEU A 498 4.84 7.96 16.87
CA LEU A 498 6.18 8.18 17.43
C LEU A 498 7.14 8.70 16.37
N PRO A 499 8.10 9.56 16.75
CA PRO A 499 9.19 9.89 15.86
C PRO A 499 9.95 8.63 15.41
N ARG A 500 10.29 8.58 14.12
CA ARG A 500 11.07 7.47 13.57
C ARG A 500 12.47 7.41 14.17
N LEU A 501 13.06 6.23 14.24
CA LEU A 501 14.42 5.97 14.76
C LEU A 501 14.63 6.44 16.22
N THR A 502 13.56 6.47 17.01
CA THR A 502 13.61 6.71 18.45
C THR A 502 13.10 5.50 19.21
N ARG A 503 13.51 5.34 20.46
CA ARG A 503 12.92 4.37 21.38
C ARG A 503 11.77 5.00 22.12
N GLY A 504 10.70 4.23 22.30
CA GLY A 504 9.57 4.76 23.05
C GLY A 504 8.36 3.83 23.06
N VAL A 505 7.34 4.28 23.78
CA VAL A 505 6.03 3.63 23.88
C VAL A 505 4.98 4.67 23.52
N LEU A 506 4.15 4.36 22.53
CA LEU A 506 3.04 5.20 22.09
C LEU A 506 1.74 4.71 22.75
N GLY A 507 1.18 5.54 23.61
CA GLY A 507 -0.19 5.34 24.09
C GLY A 507 -1.21 5.92 23.11
N VAL A 508 -2.16 5.12 22.65
CA VAL A 508 -3.26 5.56 21.80
C VAL A 508 -4.54 4.81 22.15
N THR A 509 -5.69 5.48 22.05
CA THR A 509 -7.00 4.81 22.18
C THR A 509 -7.64 4.75 20.81
N VAL A 510 -8.04 3.54 20.40
CA VAL A 510 -8.74 3.32 19.13
C VAL A 510 -10.17 2.90 19.36
N GLU A 511 -11.06 3.25 18.43
CA GLU A 511 -12.47 2.87 18.45
C GLU A 511 -12.68 1.66 17.52
N GLY A 512 -12.89 0.49 18.10
CA GLY A 512 -13.19 -0.73 17.34
C GLY A 512 -14.47 -0.56 16.51
N ARG A 513 -14.53 -1.25 15.37
CA ARG A 513 -15.66 -1.14 14.42
C ARG A 513 -16.16 -2.50 14.00
N SER A 514 -17.48 -2.64 13.86
CA SER A 514 -18.16 -3.84 13.33
C SER A 514 -18.97 -3.49 12.07
N GLY A 515 -19.44 -4.51 11.35
CA GLY A 515 -20.06 -4.38 10.04
C GLY A 515 -19.06 -4.61 8.90
N LEU A 516 -19.49 -4.64 7.66
CA LEU A 516 -18.65 -4.93 6.49
C LEU A 516 -18.79 -3.83 5.45
N THR A 517 -17.65 -3.28 5.01
CA THR A 517 -17.62 -2.43 3.82
C THR A 517 -17.92 -3.26 2.57
N PRO A 518 -18.41 -2.65 1.47
CA PRO A 518 -18.52 -3.34 0.18
C PRO A 518 -17.19 -3.98 -0.25
N PHE A 519 -16.06 -3.28 -0.07
CA PHE A 519 -14.73 -3.84 -0.32
C PHE A 519 -14.49 -5.12 0.49
N ALA A 520 -14.67 -5.08 1.81
CA ALA A 520 -14.47 -6.24 2.68
C ALA A 520 -15.35 -7.43 2.25
N ARG A 521 -16.61 -7.18 1.82
CA ARG A 521 -17.54 -8.22 1.37
C ARG A 521 -17.05 -8.93 0.12
N TRP A 522 -16.72 -8.18 -0.94
CA TRP A 522 -16.32 -8.83 -2.18
C TRP A 522 -14.88 -9.35 -2.14
N ALA A 523 -13.94 -8.63 -1.50
CA ALA A 523 -12.55 -9.04 -1.41
C ALA A 523 -12.37 -10.30 -0.56
N ALA A 524 -13.11 -10.44 0.56
CA ALA A 524 -13.06 -11.62 1.40
C ALA A 524 -13.44 -12.93 0.67
N HIS A 525 -14.35 -12.86 -0.31
CA HIS A 525 -14.87 -14.05 -0.98
C HIS A 525 -14.20 -14.31 -2.34
N TRP A 526 -13.85 -13.25 -3.06
CA TRP A 526 -13.41 -13.33 -4.46
C TRP A 526 -12.03 -12.74 -4.71
N GLY A 527 -11.33 -12.26 -3.65
CA GLY A 527 -10.04 -11.60 -3.84
C GLY A 527 -10.14 -10.46 -4.86
N LEU A 528 -9.22 -10.38 -5.80
CA LEU A 528 -9.18 -9.33 -6.82
C LEU A 528 -9.99 -9.65 -8.10
N TRP A 529 -10.68 -10.80 -8.18
CA TRP A 529 -11.46 -11.17 -9.37
C TRP A 529 -12.51 -10.12 -9.78
N PRO A 530 -13.26 -9.47 -8.86
CA PRO A 530 -14.19 -8.41 -9.24
C PRO A 530 -13.52 -7.24 -9.96
N VAL A 531 -12.32 -6.87 -9.56
CA VAL A 531 -11.53 -5.80 -10.22
C VAL A 531 -11.13 -6.23 -11.63
N VAL A 532 -10.63 -7.45 -11.78
CA VAL A 532 -10.25 -8.01 -13.10
C VAL A 532 -11.46 -8.07 -14.02
N LEU A 533 -12.59 -8.62 -13.56
CA LEU A 533 -13.80 -8.74 -14.36
C LEU A 533 -14.37 -7.37 -14.74
N ALA A 534 -14.37 -6.40 -13.83
CA ALA A 534 -14.80 -5.03 -14.13
C ALA A 534 -13.91 -4.37 -15.20
N ALA A 535 -12.59 -4.54 -15.10
CA ALA A 535 -11.66 -4.02 -16.11
C ALA A 535 -11.86 -4.68 -17.47
N LEU A 536 -12.04 -6.00 -17.53
CA LEU A 536 -12.32 -6.73 -18.77
C LEU A 536 -13.67 -6.34 -19.37
N ALA A 537 -14.72 -6.19 -18.55
CA ALA A 537 -16.03 -5.72 -19.00
C ALA A 537 -15.96 -4.30 -19.57
N LEU A 538 -15.22 -3.41 -18.91
CA LEU A 538 -14.99 -2.05 -19.40
C LEU A 538 -14.27 -2.05 -20.75
N LEU A 539 -13.25 -2.90 -20.94
CA LEU A 539 -12.59 -3.08 -22.23
C LEU A 539 -13.56 -3.59 -23.32
N ALA A 540 -14.40 -4.56 -23.01
CA ALA A 540 -15.37 -5.10 -23.95
C ALA A 540 -16.42 -4.07 -24.37
N LEU A 541 -16.89 -3.25 -23.41
CA LEU A 541 -17.82 -2.14 -23.68
C LEU A 541 -17.19 -1.05 -24.55
N CYS A 542 -15.92 -0.73 -24.28
CA CYS A 542 -15.18 0.25 -25.05
C CYS A 542 -14.84 -0.26 -26.46
N TRP A 543 -14.49 -1.56 -26.59
CA TRP A 543 -14.20 -2.17 -27.91
C TRP A 543 -15.36 -2.05 -28.91
N ARG A 544 -16.59 -2.23 -28.45
CA ARG A 544 -17.78 -2.09 -29.34
C ARG A 544 -17.97 -0.66 -29.84
N ARG A 545 -17.25 0.31 -29.30
CA ARG A 545 -17.36 1.74 -29.67
C ARG A 545 -16.08 2.30 -30.33
N THR A 546 -15.04 1.48 -30.49
CA THR A 546 -13.83 1.77 -31.29
C THR A 546 -13.92 1.18 -32.69
#